data_c3d41ad0a84b9e27215a498f3b061bbc
#
_entry.id   c3d41ad0a84b9e27215a498f3b061bbc
#
_cell.length_a   1.000
_cell.length_b   1.000
_cell.length_c   1.000
_cell.angle_alpha   90.00
_cell.angle_beta   90.00
_cell.angle_gamma   90.00
#
_symmetry.space_group_name_H-M   'P 1'
#
loop_
_entity.id
_entity.type
_entity.pdbx_description
1 polymer ?
#
loop_
_entity_poly.entity_id
_entity_poly.type
_entity_poly.pdbx_seq_one_letter_code
_entity_poly.pdbx_strand_id
1 'polypeptide(L)'
;MSSHREAPEISKDPVADNTDVYAFVSPDSPGTVTLISNFVPLQDPPGGPNFFEFGDDVLYSIYIDNDGDGRPEISYVFNFSTRLRDPNTFLYNTGPITSLESPNWNKRQFYSVARVDGEDTTAYGTARDDGSRLRVRTLAEHLACPPCNIGPRSTPDYASLGQAAVHQLDDGVKVFAGQRNEGFYVDLGAIFDLADLRPFQNLHLIPTPAAEGVDATKTLNIHTIALQIPITQLTDGGSMPKDPLSSSATIGVWSAASRRKVRMINDDADPDSQTGPWTQVSRLGNPLFNEVIVPLGKKDTWNSSYPVGDASFAQYVEHPELAKLLPVLYPGVFPNLAKLTRARADLVAILLTGLPPGVVPGFQNYTGKVQADQLRLNLAITPTKSNPSRFGLLGGDAAGFPNGRRVFDDVVSIELRAVAGFTFALVDKTYKPDGAAGALTEGLVPAANRYQETFPYLAPPLDGFDTPSS
;
A
#
# COMPACT_ATOMS: atom_id res chain seq x y z
N MET A 1 10.57 -2.34 -2.51
CA MET A 1 9.43 -3.19 -2.15
C MET A 1 8.45 -2.31 -1.43
N SER A 2 7.20 -2.47 -1.71
CA SER A 2 6.16 -1.97 -0.88
C SER A 2 5.80 -3.15 0.01
N SER A 3 6.20 -3.20 1.22
CA SER A 3 6.11 -4.23 2.24
C SER A 3 5.69 -5.64 1.77
N HIS A 4 6.58 -6.58 1.65
CA HIS A 4 6.29 -7.98 1.31
C HIS A 4 7.18 -8.86 2.17
N ARG A 5 6.73 -9.16 3.40
CA ARG A 5 7.46 -9.97 4.39
C ARG A 5 8.81 -9.37 4.84
N GLU A 6 8.93 -8.04 4.84
CA GLU A 6 10.20 -7.35 5.13
C GLU A 6 10.61 -7.38 6.61
N ALA A 7 9.68 -7.61 7.54
CA ALA A 7 9.95 -7.61 8.97
C ALA A 7 9.94 -9.03 9.56
N PRO A 8 10.76 -9.33 10.57
CA PRO A 8 10.93 -10.69 11.11
C PRO A 8 9.65 -11.35 11.60
N GLU A 9 8.74 -10.61 12.26
CA GLU A 9 7.49 -11.19 12.76
C GLU A 9 6.45 -11.28 11.65
N ILE A 10 6.23 -10.23 10.87
CA ILE A 10 5.20 -10.23 9.83
C ILE A 10 5.50 -11.21 8.70
N SER A 11 6.78 -11.54 8.44
CA SER A 11 7.17 -12.56 7.47
C SER A 11 6.58 -13.95 7.75
N LYS A 12 6.21 -14.19 9.01
CA LYS A 12 5.60 -15.45 9.49
C LYS A 12 4.07 -15.38 9.55
N ASP A 13 3.50 -14.19 9.32
CA ASP A 13 2.07 -13.92 9.38
C ASP A 13 1.55 -13.24 8.11
N PRO A 14 1.64 -13.90 6.94
CA PRO A 14 1.34 -13.28 5.65
C PRO A 14 -0.12 -12.81 5.52
N VAL A 15 -1.04 -13.37 6.30
CA VAL A 15 -2.46 -12.97 6.26
C VAL A 15 -2.68 -11.57 6.84
N ALA A 16 -1.83 -11.14 7.78
CA ALA A 16 -1.85 -9.80 8.35
C ALA A 16 -0.82 -8.84 7.71
N ASP A 17 -0.05 -9.30 6.73
CA ASP A 17 0.99 -8.52 6.07
C ASP A 17 0.39 -7.50 5.11
N ASN A 18 0.56 -6.21 5.41
CA ASN A 18 0.12 -5.09 4.57
C ASN A 18 1.21 -4.77 3.54
N THR A 19 0.93 -5.02 2.28
CA THR A 19 1.93 -5.01 1.21
C THR A 19 2.01 -3.69 0.45
N ASP A 20 0.85 -3.07 0.17
CA ASP A 20 0.74 -1.84 -0.60
C ASP A 20 -0.35 -0.95 -0.07
N VAL A 21 -0.09 0.36 -0.12
CA VAL A 21 -1.11 1.40 0.03
C VAL A 21 -1.07 2.30 -1.19
N TYR A 22 -2.24 2.58 -1.73
CA TYR A 22 -2.42 3.55 -2.80
C TYR A 22 -3.48 4.56 -2.38
N ALA A 23 -3.26 5.83 -2.70
CA ALA A 23 -4.17 6.92 -2.44
C ALA A 23 -4.09 7.92 -3.58
N PHE A 24 -5.17 8.16 -4.28
CA PHE A 24 -5.20 9.08 -5.42
C PHE A 24 -6.61 9.61 -5.71
N VAL A 25 -6.69 10.80 -6.27
CA VAL A 25 -7.98 11.30 -6.79
C VAL A 25 -8.39 10.43 -7.97
N SER A 26 -9.63 9.93 -7.95
CA SER A 26 -10.12 8.92 -8.89
C SER A 26 -10.24 9.45 -10.32
N PRO A 27 -9.55 8.87 -11.32
CA PRO A 27 -9.64 9.36 -12.70
C PRO A 27 -11.03 9.22 -13.33
N ASP A 28 -11.76 8.14 -13.01
CA ASP A 28 -13.12 7.89 -13.51
C ASP A 28 -14.18 8.73 -12.79
N SER A 29 -13.86 9.24 -11.58
CA SER A 29 -14.76 10.04 -10.75
C SER A 29 -14.00 11.10 -9.96
N PRO A 30 -13.55 12.22 -10.57
CA PRO A 30 -12.62 13.19 -9.95
C PRO A 30 -13.15 13.92 -8.71
N GLY A 31 -14.42 13.74 -8.35
CA GLY A 31 -15.00 14.18 -7.06
C GLY A 31 -14.76 13.20 -5.92
N THR A 32 -14.04 12.11 -6.16
CA THR A 32 -13.76 11.04 -5.19
C THR A 32 -12.28 10.75 -5.07
N VAL A 33 -11.91 10.14 -3.95
CA VAL A 33 -10.59 9.55 -3.71
C VAL A 33 -10.71 8.03 -3.75
N THR A 34 -9.77 7.38 -4.40
CA THR A 34 -9.58 5.94 -4.28
C THR A 34 -8.48 5.65 -3.27
N LEU A 35 -8.80 4.82 -2.28
CA LEU A 35 -7.86 4.24 -1.32
C LEU A 35 -7.82 2.74 -1.55
N ILE A 36 -6.61 2.20 -1.69
CA ILE A 36 -6.40 0.76 -1.85
C ILE A 36 -5.36 0.31 -0.81
N SER A 37 -5.65 -0.80 -0.14
CA SER A 37 -4.71 -1.47 0.73
C SER A 37 -4.64 -2.95 0.36
N ASN A 38 -3.43 -3.44 0.11
CA ASN A 38 -3.17 -4.82 -0.27
C ASN A 38 -2.61 -5.61 0.91
N PHE A 39 -2.97 -6.89 0.95
CA PHE A 39 -2.57 -7.85 1.98
C PHE A 39 -2.30 -9.22 1.36
N VAL A 40 -1.72 -10.13 2.14
CA VAL A 40 -1.43 -11.50 1.72
C VAL A 40 -0.46 -11.55 0.54
N PRO A 41 0.83 -11.25 0.76
CA PRO A 41 1.83 -11.10 -0.29
C PRO A 41 2.15 -12.39 -1.05
N LEU A 42 2.64 -12.25 -2.28
CA LEU A 42 3.28 -13.29 -3.07
C LEU A 42 2.36 -14.50 -3.35
N GLN A 43 1.11 -14.23 -3.73
CA GLN A 43 0.15 -15.28 -4.08
C GLN A 43 0.47 -15.84 -5.47
N ASP A 44 1.10 -17.03 -5.49
CA ASP A 44 1.35 -17.78 -6.71
C ASP A 44 0.07 -18.49 -7.16
N PRO A 45 -0.57 -18.11 -8.28
CA PRO A 45 -1.86 -18.65 -8.69
C PRO A 45 -1.89 -20.18 -8.82
N PRO A 46 -0.89 -20.85 -9.44
CA PRO A 46 -0.87 -22.31 -9.55
C PRO A 46 -0.55 -23.02 -8.22
N GLY A 47 -0.05 -22.31 -7.23
CA GLY A 47 0.31 -22.84 -5.91
C GLY A 47 -0.87 -23.15 -4.98
N GLY A 48 -2.11 -23.18 -5.49
CA GLY A 48 -3.33 -23.45 -4.74
C GLY A 48 -4.19 -22.19 -4.56
N PRO A 49 -4.88 -21.73 -5.61
CA PRO A 49 -5.61 -20.47 -5.62
C PRO A 49 -6.66 -20.36 -4.52
N ASN A 50 -7.27 -21.46 -4.10
CA ASN A 50 -8.28 -21.50 -3.05
C ASN A 50 -7.74 -21.33 -1.63
N PHE A 51 -6.42 -21.28 -1.43
CA PHE A 51 -5.82 -21.18 -0.09
C PHE A 51 -5.64 -19.73 0.36
N PHE A 52 -5.66 -18.79 -0.55
CA PHE A 52 -5.50 -17.38 -0.24
C PHE A 52 -6.83 -16.76 0.20
N GLU A 53 -6.83 -16.07 1.35
CA GLU A 53 -8.01 -15.40 1.92
C GLU A 53 -7.60 -14.35 2.94
N PHE A 54 -8.49 -13.40 3.23
CA PHE A 54 -8.34 -12.54 4.40
C PHE A 54 -8.53 -13.35 5.69
N GLY A 55 -7.86 -12.95 6.77
CA GLY A 55 -8.00 -13.60 8.07
C GLY A 55 -9.30 -13.20 8.77
N ASP A 56 -10.08 -14.18 9.19
CA ASP A 56 -11.27 -13.97 10.05
C ASP A 56 -10.87 -13.44 11.43
N ASP A 57 -9.60 -13.59 11.80
CA ASP A 57 -8.99 -13.17 13.06
C ASP A 57 -8.08 -11.94 12.94
N VAL A 58 -8.17 -11.21 11.83
CA VAL A 58 -7.44 -9.98 11.55
C VAL A 58 -8.40 -8.81 11.39
N LEU A 59 -8.08 -7.69 12.00
CA LEU A 59 -8.74 -6.42 11.76
C LEU A 59 -7.90 -5.63 10.77
N TYR A 60 -8.46 -5.33 9.59
CA TYR A 60 -7.81 -4.52 8.57
C TYR A 60 -8.35 -3.10 8.62
N SER A 61 -7.47 -2.11 8.49
CA SER A 61 -7.87 -0.71 8.64
C SER A 61 -7.16 0.19 7.64
N ILE A 62 -7.89 1.18 7.12
CA ILE A 62 -7.35 2.30 6.35
C ILE A 62 -7.64 3.57 7.14
N TYR A 63 -6.63 4.37 7.35
CA TYR A 63 -6.64 5.55 8.20
C TYR A 63 -6.43 6.82 7.40
N ILE A 64 -7.09 7.90 7.81
CA ILE A 64 -6.99 9.22 7.21
C ILE A 64 -6.77 10.26 8.31
N ASP A 65 -5.65 10.98 8.20
CA ASP A 65 -5.28 12.17 8.94
C ASP A 65 -5.61 13.38 8.05
N ASN A 66 -6.54 14.23 8.48
CA ASN A 66 -6.97 15.39 7.70
C ASN A 66 -6.68 16.74 8.34
N ASP A 67 -5.97 16.76 9.47
CA ASP A 67 -5.49 17.97 10.13
C ASP A 67 -3.95 18.04 10.27
N GLY A 68 -3.25 16.92 9.98
CA GLY A 68 -1.78 16.85 9.89
C GLY A 68 -1.08 16.60 11.21
N ASP A 69 -1.77 16.06 12.20
CA ASP A 69 -1.19 15.80 13.53
C ASP A 69 -0.58 14.38 13.67
N GLY A 70 -0.72 13.55 12.63
CA GLY A 70 -0.21 12.17 12.58
C GLY A 70 -1.12 11.15 13.26
N ARG A 71 -2.36 11.53 13.57
CA ARG A 71 -3.42 10.69 14.11
C ARG A 71 -4.57 10.58 13.10
N PRO A 72 -5.40 9.54 13.18
CA PRO A 72 -6.51 9.42 12.25
C PRO A 72 -7.77 10.12 12.79
N GLU A 73 -8.36 11.07 12.07
CA GLU A 73 -9.71 11.57 12.33
C GLU A 73 -10.75 10.63 11.76
N ILE A 74 -10.38 9.88 10.70
CA ILE A 74 -11.28 8.95 10.02
C ILE A 74 -10.57 7.62 9.82
N SER A 75 -11.29 6.53 10.11
CA SER A 75 -10.79 5.18 9.82
C SER A 75 -11.88 4.34 9.18
N TYR A 76 -11.50 3.52 8.21
CA TYR A 76 -12.34 2.48 7.65
C TYR A 76 -11.83 1.13 8.11
N VAL A 77 -12.70 0.36 8.77
CA VAL A 77 -12.33 -0.88 9.45
C VAL A 77 -13.09 -2.05 8.84
N PHE A 78 -12.36 -3.13 8.55
CA PHE A 78 -12.87 -4.32 7.88
C PHE A 78 -12.68 -5.55 8.75
N ASN A 79 -13.76 -6.35 8.89
CA ASN A 79 -13.74 -7.67 9.51
C ASN A 79 -14.24 -8.69 8.49
N PHE A 80 -13.59 -9.84 8.44
CA PHE A 80 -13.93 -10.91 7.52
C PHE A 80 -14.53 -12.11 8.25
N SER A 81 -15.31 -12.91 7.53
CA SER A 81 -15.84 -14.18 8.02
C SER A 81 -15.94 -15.20 6.88
N THR A 82 -15.31 -16.35 7.08
CA THR A 82 -15.32 -17.47 6.14
C THR A 82 -16.42 -18.44 6.50
N ARG A 83 -17.18 -18.91 5.52
CA ARG A 83 -18.28 -19.86 5.71
C ARG A 83 -18.18 -21.03 4.74
N LEU A 84 -18.35 -22.23 5.29
CA LEU A 84 -18.50 -23.46 4.52
C LEU A 84 -19.99 -23.76 4.37
N ARG A 85 -20.44 -24.03 3.15
CA ARG A 85 -21.80 -24.45 2.86
C ARG A 85 -22.02 -25.91 3.25
N ASP A 86 -21.07 -26.77 2.91
CA ASP A 86 -21.01 -28.17 3.31
C ASP A 86 -19.62 -28.44 3.93
N PRO A 87 -19.55 -28.64 5.23
CA PRO A 87 -18.28 -28.95 5.91
C PRO A 87 -17.83 -30.41 5.74
N ASN A 88 -18.66 -31.29 5.15
CA ASN A 88 -18.37 -32.71 5.00
C ASN A 88 -17.72 -33.08 3.67
N THR A 89 -17.30 -32.10 2.88
CA THR A 89 -16.57 -32.31 1.63
C THR A 89 -15.21 -31.64 1.66
N PHE A 90 -14.22 -32.19 0.96
CA PHE A 90 -12.92 -31.56 0.74
C PHE A 90 -12.94 -30.51 -0.40
N LEU A 91 -14.05 -30.40 -1.13
CA LEU A 91 -14.17 -29.55 -2.31
C LEU A 91 -14.43 -28.09 -1.92
N TYR A 92 -13.69 -27.17 -2.51
CA TYR A 92 -13.92 -25.72 -2.42
C TYR A 92 -15.11 -25.26 -3.29
N ASN A 93 -15.34 -25.96 -4.39
CA ASN A 93 -16.51 -25.80 -5.25
C ASN A 93 -16.89 -27.14 -5.90
N THR A 94 -18.17 -27.34 -6.15
CA THR A 94 -18.75 -28.59 -6.72
C THR A 94 -19.11 -28.46 -8.19
N GLY A 95 -18.84 -27.31 -8.80
CA GLY A 95 -19.10 -27.00 -10.20
C GLY A 95 -18.75 -25.53 -10.50
N PRO A 96 -19.09 -25.01 -11.68
CA PRO A 96 -18.81 -23.62 -12.03
C PRO A 96 -19.45 -22.63 -11.06
N ILE A 97 -18.66 -21.63 -10.66
CA ILE A 97 -19.11 -20.47 -9.87
C ILE A 97 -19.47 -19.39 -10.90
N THR A 98 -20.76 -19.17 -11.13
CA THR A 98 -21.27 -18.23 -12.12
C THR A 98 -21.89 -16.96 -11.52
N SER A 99 -22.00 -16.91 -10.19
CA SER A 99 -22.44 -15.74 -9.44
C SER A 99 -21.91 -15.81 -8.01
N LEU A 100 -21.96 -14.68 -7.29
CA LEU A 100 -21.60 -14.64 -5.86
C LEU A 100 -22.55 -15.48 -4.98
N GLU A 101 -23.72 -15.84 -5.49
CA GLU A 101 -24.70 -16.70 -4.82
C GLU A 101 -24.69 -18.16 -5.35
N SER A 102 -23.74 -18.53 -6.21
CA SER A 102 -23.68 -19.86 -6.82
C SER A 102 -23.76 -20.99 -5.78
N PRO A 103 -24.67 -21.95 -5.94
CA PRO A 103 -24.78 -23.10 -5.05
C PRO A 103 -23.56 -24.02 -5.13
N ASN A 104 -22.79 -23.95 -6.20
CA ASN A 104 -21.57 -24.74 -6.39
C ASN A 104 -20.38 -24.23 -5.58
N TRP A 105 -20.46 -23.04 -5.04
CA TRP A 105 -19.36 -22.42 -4.29
C TRP A 105 -19.49 -22.78 -2.81
N ASN A 106 -18.58 -23.61 -2.31
CA ASN A 106 -18.62 -24.15 -0.96
C ASN A 106 -17.97 -23.24 0.08
N LYS A 107 -16.70 -22.83 -0.13
CA LYS A 107 -15.98 -21.96 0.81
C LYS A 107 -16.09 -20.51 0.34
N ARG A 108 -16.83 -19.70 1.10
CA ARG A 108 -17.17 -18.31 0.78
C ARG A 108 -16.67 -17.36 1.86
N GLN A 109 -16.17 -16.20 1.47
CA GLN A 109 -15.79 -15.17 2.41
C GLN A 109 -16.69 -13.94 2.30
N PHE A 110 -17.04 -13.37 3.44
CA PHE A 110 -17.84 -12.15 3.58
C PHE A 110 -17.11 -11.16 4.46
N TYR A 111 -17.44 -9.88 4.32
CA TYR A 111 -16.89 -8.84 5.17
C TYR A 111 -17.94 -7.82 5.61
N SER A 112 -17.62 -7.13 6.70
CA SER A 112 -18.28 -5.91 7.14
C SER A 112 -17.32 -4.74 7.02
N VAL A 113 -17.84 -3.55 6.79
CA VAL A 113 -17.09 -2.29 6.78
C VAL A 113 -17.76 -1.29 7.71
N ALA A 114 -16.95 -0.67 8.57
CA ALA A 114 -17.40 0.42 9.43
C ALA A 114 -16.50 1.64 9.25
N ARG A 115 -17.09 2.84 9.34
CA ARG A 115 -16.38 4.10 9.49
C ARG A 115 -16.31 4.44 10.97
N VAL A 116 -15.13 4.83 11.41
CA VAL A 116 -14.85 5.31 12.76
C VAL A 116 -14.37 6.75 12.66
N ASP A 117 -15.06 7.68 13.32
CA ASP A 117 -14.64 9.07 13.42
C ASP A 117 -14.02 9.29 14.82
N GLY A 118 -12.77 9.79 14.87
CA GLY A 118 -11.99 10.07 16.07
C GLY A 118 -10.60 9.43 16.07
N GLU A 119 -9.72 9.97 16.92
CA GLU A 119 -8.27 9.75 16.91
C GLU A 119 -7.79 8.36 17.38
N ASP A 120 -8.62 7.59 18.08
CA ASP A 120 -8.19 6.33 18.68
C ASP A 120 -8.93 5.13 18.15
N THR A 121 -8.34 4.50 17.18
CA THR A 121 -8.86 3.29 16.53
C THR A 121 -8.50 1.99 17.26
N THR A 122 -7.60 2.02 18.23
CA THR A 122 -7.28 0.85 19.07
C THR A 122 -8.46 0.46 19.95
N ALA A 123 -9.36 1.40 20.19
CA ALA A 123 -10.60 1.20 20.94
C ALA A 123 -11.75 0.62 20.10
N TYR A 124 -11.55 0.28 18.81
CA TYR A 124 -12.60 -0.36 18.03
C TYR A 124 -13.10 -1.64 18.74
N GLY A 125 -14.38 -1.60 19.11
CA GLY A 125 -15.00 -2.67 19.89
C GLY A 125 -14.71 -2.69 21.40
N THR A 126 -14.07 -1.65 21.96
CA THR A 126 -13.90 -1.46 23.41
C THR A 126 -14.48 -0.12 23.87
N ALA A 127 -15.03 -0.08 25.09
CA ALA A 127 -15.42 1.20 25.70
C ALA A 127 -14.16 1.91 26.24
N ARG A 128 -14.06 3.23 26.05
CA ARG A 128 -12.97 4.03 26.63
C ARG A 128 -13.22 4.33 28.09
N ASP A 129 -12.15 4.25 28.89
CA ASP A 129 -12.18 4.61 30.32
C ASP A 129 -12.36 6.11 30.57
N ASP A 130 -12.05 6.97 29.57
CA ASP A 130 -12.13 8.44 29.66
C ASP A 130 -13.53 9.00 29.32
N GLY A 131 -14.50 8.14 28.99
CA GLY A 131 -15.85 8.54 28.62
C GLY A 131 -15.99 9.14 27.21
N SER A 132 -14.90 9.30 26.44
CA SER A 132 -14.96 9.67 25.04
C SER A 132 -15.49 8.48 24.21
N ARG A 133 -16.46 8.74 23.35
CA ARG A 133 -17.03 7.71 22.46
C ARG A 133 -16.50 7.92 21.06
N LEU A 134 -15.78 6.93 20.55
CA LEU A 134 -15.61 6.81 19.10
C LEU A 134 -16.98 6.77 18.45
N ARG A 135 -17.17 7.55 17.41
CA ARG A 135 -18.38 7.47 16.61
C ARG A 135 -18.19 6.37 15.57
N VAL A 136 -18.65 5.16 15.89
CA VAL A 136 -18.62 4.03 14.96
C VAL A 136 -19.93 3.98 14.18
N ARG A 137 -19.82 3.99 12.86
CA ARG A 137 -20.94 3.80 11.95
C ARG A 137 -20.67 2.58 11.07
N THR A 138 -21.42 1.52 11.25
CA THR A 138 -21.41 0.39 10.30
C THR A 138 -21.96 0.87 8.96
N LEU A 139 -21.19 0.74 7.90
CA LEU A 139 -21.58 1.12 6.55
C LEU A 139 -22.30 -0.02 5.84
N ALA A 140 -21.78 -1.24 6.03
CA ALA A 140 -22.42 -2.45 5.51
C ALA A 140 -21.92 -3.68 6.26
N GLU A 141 -22.73 -4.72 6.23
CA GLU A 141 -22.43 -6.05 6.78
C GLU A 141 -22.71 -7.12 5.73
N HIS A 142 -22.00 -8.23 5.85
CA HIS A 142 -22.23 -9.41 5.03
C HIS A 142 -22.06 -9.17 3.52
N LEU A 143 -21.15 -8.29 3.14
CA LEU A 143 -20.75 -8.10 1.74
C LEU A 143 -19.93 -9.30 1.27
N ALA A 144 -20.24 -9.83 0.08
CA ALA A 144 -19.51 -10.99 -0.45
C ALA A 144 -18.17 -10.55 -1.08
N CYS A 145 -17.07 -11.25 -0.74
CA CYS A 145 -15.87 -11.26 -1.57
C CYS A 145 -16.13 -12.09 -2.83
N PRO A 146 -15.45 -11.84 -3.95
CA PRO A 146 -15.44 -12.78 -5.06
C PRO A 146 -14.61 -14.02 -4.68
N PRO A 147 -14.77 -15.18 -5.36
CA PRO A 147 -13.83 -16.29 -5.21
C PRO A 147 -12.43 -15.87 -5.65
N CYS A 148 -11.40 -16.61 -5.25
CA CYS A 148 -10.12 -16.56 -5.96
C CYS A 148 -10.30 -17.04 -7.40
N ASN A 149 -9.44 -16.57 -8.31
CA ASN A 149 -9.50 -17.02 -9.69
C ASN A 149 -8.84 -18.40 -9.85
N ILE A 150 -9.67 -19.43 -10.06
CA ILE A 150 -9.23 -20.83 -10.04
C ILE A 150 -8.84 -21.28 -11.46
N GLY A 151 -9.68 -20.97 -12.45
CA GLY A 151 -9.49 -21.40 -13.82
C GLY A 151 -10.80 -21.56 -14.59
N PRO A 152 -10.72 -21.92 -15.88
CA PRO A 152 -11.85 -21.83 -16.83
C PRO A 152 -13.04 -22.73 -16.50
N ARG A 153 -12.87 -23.77 -15.67
CA ARG A 153 -13.99 -24.64 -15.26
C ARG A 153 -14.67 -24.15 -13.98
N SER A 154 -13.90 -23.63 -13.04
CA SER A 154 -14.41 -23.20 -11.73
C SER A 154 -14.89 -21.74 -11.74
N THR A 155 -14.18 -20.86 -12.41
CA THR A 155 -14.46 -19.41 -12.48
C THR A 155 -14.46 -18.94 -13.95
N PRO A 156 -15.38 -19.45 -14.80
CA PRO A 156 -15.31 -19.28 -16.26
C PRO A 156 -15.46 -17.81 -16.72
N ASP A 157 -16.09 -16.97 -15.93
CA ASP A 157 -16.22 -15.53 -16.17
C ASP A 157 -15.85 -14.78 -14.89
N TYR A 158 -14.55 -14.77 -14.58
CA TYR A 158 -14.07 -14.08 -13.38
C TYR A 158 -14.33 -12.56 -13.42
N ALA A 159 -14.28 -11.95 -14.59
CA ALA A 159 -14.50 -10.52 -14.74
C ALA A 159 -15.89 -10.10 -14.21
N SER A 160 -16.92 -10.85 -14.55
CA SER A 160 -18.29 -10.63 -14.04
C SER A 160 -18.39 -10.88 -12.54
N LEU A 161 -17.73 -11.90 -12.00
CA LEU A 161 -17.68 -12.17 -10.56
C LEU A 161 -17.00 -11.03 -9.79
N GLY A 162 -15.86 -10.58 -10.29
CA GLY A 162 -15.12 -9.45 -9.70
C GLY A 162 -15.92 -8.15 -9.75
N GLN A 163 -16.62 -7.88 -10.85
CA GLN A 163 -17.49 -6.69 -10.97
C GLN A 163 -18.72 -6.77 -10.04
N ALA A 164 -19.31 -7.95 -9.87
CA ALA A 164 -20.44 -8.16 -8.96
C ALA A 164 -20.04 -7.94 -7.48
N ALA A 165 -18.77 -8.09 -7.14
CA ALA A 165 -18.23 -7.84 -5.80
C ALA A 165 -17.84 -6.36 -5.55
N VAL A 166 -18.05 -5.48 -6.52
CA VAL A 166 -17.98 -4.03 -6.30
C VAL A 166 -19.33 -3.56 -5.73
N HIS A 167 -19.36 -3.27 -4.44
CA HIS A 167 -20.57 -2.86 -3.75
C HIS A 167 -20.69 -1.34 -3.68
N GLN A 168 -21.88 -0.83 -4.01
CA GLN A 168 -22.22 0.58 -3.81
C GLN A 168 -22.86 0.72 -2.43
N LEU A 169 -22.24 1.53 -1.57
CA LEU A 169 -22.76 1.86 -0.25
C LEU A 169 -23.53 3.15 -0.27
N ASP A 170 -24.20 3.45 0.84
CA ASP A 170 -24.82 4.75 1.06
C ASP A 170 -23.79 5.88 1.00
N ASP A 171 -24.24 7.10 0.84
CA ASP A 171 -23.42 8.32 0.76
C ASP A 171 -22.38 8.34 -0.39
N GLY A 172 -22.57 7.52 -1.43
CA GLY A 172 -21.77 7.53 -2.65
C GLY A 172 -20.41 6.80 -2.52
N VAL A 173 -20.21 6.04 -1.45
CA VAL A 173 -19.00 5.22 -1.26
C VAL A 173 -19.12 3.93 -2.05
N LYS A 174 -18.03 3.54 -2.77
CA LYS A 174 -17.88 2.19 -3.33
C LYS A 174 -16.86 1.42 -2.54
N VAL A 175 -17.06 0.10 -2.41
CA VAL A 175 -16.13 -0.79 -1.74
C VAL A 175 -15.95 -2.10 -2.51
N PHE A 176 -14.74 -2.62 -2.47
CA PHE A 176 -14.37 -3.93 -2.97
C PHE A 176 -13.42 -4.59 -1.98
N ALA A 177 -13.57 -5.88 -1.72
CA ALA A 177 -12.57 -6.68 -1.06
C ALA A 177 -12.47 -8.07 -1.73
N GLY A 178 -11.25 -8.48 -2.11
CA GLY A 178 -11.00 -9.75 -2.79
C GLY A 178 -9.67 -9.80 -3.52
N GLN A 179 -9.43 -10.90 -4.22
CA GLN A 179 -8.19 -11.12 -4.97
C GLN A 179 -8.12 -10.22 -6.21
N ARG A 180 -6.94 -9.65 -6.48
CA ARG A 180 -6.58 -8.89 -7.69
C ARG A 180 -5.20 -9.29 -8.19
N ASN A 181 -4.86 -8.88 -9.41
CA ASN A 181 -3.50 -8.96 -9.92
C ASN A 181 -2.60 -8.03 -9.08
N GLU A 182 -1.38 -8.47 -8.78
CA GLU A 182 -0.40 -7.64 -8.09
C GLU A 182 -0.05 -6.41 -8.95
N GLY A 183 -0.32 -5.23 -8.41
CA GLY A 183 -0.07 -3.96 -9.12
C GLY A 183 1.36 -3.45 -8.97
N PHE A 184 2.03 -3.80 -7.89
CA PHE A 184 3.41 -3.42 -7.64
C PHE A 184 4.36 -4.27 -8.47
N TYR A 185 5.33 -3.65 -9.11
CA TYR A 185 6.35 -4.30 -9.93
C TYR A 185 7.75 -3.95 -9.41
N VAL A 186 8.63 -4.93 -9.35
CA VAL A 186 9.96 -4.79 -8.74
C VAL A 186 10.88 -5.94 -9.12
N ASP A 187 12.17 -5.65 -9.30
CA ASP A 187 13.22 -6.67 -9.47
C ASP A 187 13.80 -7.09 -8.11
N LEU A 188 13.02 -7.87 -7.35
CA LEU A 188 13.41 -8.31 -6.01
C LEU A 188 14.72 -9.08 -6.01
N GLY A 189 14.90 -10.00 -6.97
CA GLY A 189 16.08 -10.87 -7.02
C GLY A 189 17.37 -10.07 -7.08
N ALA A 190 17.44 -9.05 -7.92
CA ALA A 190 18.61 -8.20 -8.05
C ALA A 190 18.80 -7.30 -6.80
N ILE A 191 17.72 -6.68 -6.32
CA ILE A 191 17.79 -5.78 -5.15
C ILE A 191 18.30 -6.53 -3.91
N PHE A 192 17.87 -7.77 -3.69
CA PHE A 192 18.36 -8.59 -2.57
C PHE A 192 19.76 -9.13 -2.77
N ASP A 193 20.30 -9.16 -3.99
CA ASP A 193 21.67 -9.54 -4.27
C ASP A 193 22.59 -8.30 -4.24
N LEU A 194 22.85 -7.80 -3.04
CA LEU A 194 23.70 -6.64 -2.74
C LEU A 194 23.22 -5.33 -3.41
N ALA A 195 21.91 -5.10 -3.44
CA ALA A 195 21.30 -3.92 -4.07
C ALA A 195 21.75 -3.73 -5.53
N ASP A 196 21.88 -4.83 -6.25
CA ASP A 196 22.17 -4.80 -7.68
C ASP A 196 20.99 -4.17 -8.44
N LEU A 197 21.34 -3.35 -9.43
CA LEU A 197 20.38 -2.77 -10.38
C LEU A 197 20.76 -3.28 -11.77
N ARG A 198 20.03 -4.23 -12.33
CA ARG A 198 20.41 -4.91 -13.59
C ARG A 198 20.84 -3.99 -14.72
N PRO A 199 20.19 -2.83 -14.96
CA PRO A 199 20.67 -1.89 -16.00
C PRO A 199 22.06 -1.30 -15.72
N PHE A 200 22.53 -1.34 -14.47
CA PHE A 200 23.76 -0.74 -13.99
C PHE A 200 24.76 -1.74 -13.41
N GLN A 201 24.46 -3.05 -13.45
CA GLN A 201 25.30 -4.08 -12.80
C GLN A 201 26.73 -4.14 -13.36
N ASN A 202 26.97 -3.63 -14.56
CA ASN A 202 28.31 -3.46 -15.10
C ASN A 202 29.15 -2.37 -14.39
N LEU A 203 28.51 -1.52 -13.58
CA LEU A 203 29.14 -0.48 -12.75
C LEU A 203 29.21 -0.89 -11.26
N HIS A 204 28.63 -2.04 -10.92
CA HIS A 204 28.62 -2.56 -9.54
C HIS A 204 30.01 -2.98 -9.08
N LEU A 205 30.25 -3.00 -7.77
CA LEU A 205 31.49 -3.45 -7.15
C LEU A 205 31.90 -4.87 -7.60
N ILE A 206 30.92 -5.74 -7.84
CA ILE A 206 31.06 -7.06 -8.43
C ILE A 206 30.37 -7.03 -9.81
N PRO A 207 31.07 -6.63 -10.88
CA PRO A 207 30.41 -6.31 -12.13
C PRO A 207 29.99 -7.57 -12.92
N THR A 208 28.79 -7.49 -13.50
CA THR A 208 28.28 -8.42 -14.50
C THR A 208 27.76 -7.64 -15.72
N PRO A 209 27.53 -8.25 -16.89
CA PRO A 209 27.00 -7.53 -18.04
C PRO A 209 25.62 -6.91 -17.76
N ALA A 210 25.38 -5.67 -18.12
CA ALA A 210 24.09 -5.00 -17.97
C ALA A 210 22.94 -5.81 -18.60
N ALA A 211 21.78 -5.83 -17.95
CA ALA A 211 20.61 -6.58 -18.36
C ALA A 211 19.32 -5.78 -18.08
N GLU A 212 18.22 -6.24 -18.68
CA GLU A 212 16.88 -5.73 -18.33
C GLU A 212 16.44 -6.21 -16.95
N GLY A 213 15.60 -5.43 -16.26
CA GLY A 213 14.99 -5.82 -14.99
C GLY A 213 14.10 -7.06 -15.13
N VAL A 214 14.04 -7.87 -14.09
CA VAL A 214 13.15 -9.04 -13.99
C VAL A 214 12.06 -8.74 -12.97
N ASP A 215 10.83 -8.64 -13.44
CA ASP A 215 9.68 -8.36 -12.59
C ASP A 215 9.30 -9.59 -11.77
N ALA A 216 9.62 -9.57 -10.48
CA ALA A 216 9.41 -10.66 -9.55
C ALA A 216 7.93 -10.86 -9.16
N THR A 217 7.07 -9.89 -9.43
CA THR A 217 5.64 -9.94 -9.08
C THR A 217 4.74 -10.15 -10.31
N LYS A 218 5.33 -10.34 -11.49
CA LYS A 218 4.63 -10.38 -12.78
C LYS A 218 3.49 -11.41 -12.85
N THR A 219 3.66 -12.55 -12.21
CA THR A 219 2.71 -13.68 -12.24
C THR A 219 1.98 -13.88 -10.92
N LEU A 220 2.01 -12.89 -10.04
CA LEU A 220 1.45 -13.00 -8.70
C LEU A 220 0.12 -12.26 -8.56
N ASN A 221 -0.70 -12.73 -7.62
CA ASN A 221 -1.90 -12.07 -7.15
C ASN A 221 -1.71 -11.50 -5.75
N ILE A 222 -2.68 -10.70 -5.32
CA ILE A 222 -2.74 -10.04 -4.02
C ILE A 222 -4.20 -9.99 -3.52
N HIS A 223 -4.42 -9.91 -2.21
CA HIS A 223 -5.73 -9.59 -1.66
C HIS A 223 -5.85 -8.08 -1.44
N THR A 224 -6.88 -7.49 -2.00
CA THR A 224 -7.08 -6.05 -2.10
C THR A 224 -8.34 -5.63 -1.37
N ILE A 225 -8.23 -4.61 -0.54
CA ILE A 225 -9.34 -3.79 -0.03
C ILE A 225 -9.28 -2.46 -0.77
N ALA A 226 -10.35 -2.08 -1.45
CA ALA A 226 -10.45 -0.80 -2.15
C ALA A 226 -11.71 -0.03 -1.74
N LEU A 227 -11.55 1.28 -1.57
CA LEU A 227 -12.61 2.25 -1.29
C LEU A 227 -12.55 3.38 -2.32
N GLN A 228 -13.70 3.82 -2.83
CA GLN A 228 -13.83 5.06 -3.58
C GLN A 228 -14.81 5.95 -2.82
N ILE A 229 -14.32 7.10 -2.31
CA ILE A 229 -15.00 7.92 -1.31
C ILE A 229 -15.12 9.36 -1.80
N PRO A 230 -16.28 10.02 -1.69
CA PRO A 230 -16.42 11.46 -1.98
C PRO A 230 -15.38 12.29 -1.20
N ILE A 231 -14.67 13.19 -1.88
CA ILE A 231 -13.63 14.05 -1.28
C ILE A 231 -14.14 14.78 -0.04
N THR A 232 -15.39 15.26 -0.11
CA THR A 232 -16.03 15.99 0.99
C THR A 232 -16.25 15.18 2.27
N GLN A 233 -16.11 13.85 2.20
CA GLN A 233 -16.18 13.00 3.40
C GLN A 233 -14.82 12.79 4.08
N LEU A 234 -13.75 13.24 3.44
CA LEU A 234 -12.37 13.05 3.92
C LEU A 234 -11.72 14.36 4.41
N THR A 235 -12.22 15.51 3.94
CA THR A 235 -11.69 16.81 4.31
C THR A 235 -12.23 17.29 5.65
N ASP A 236 -11.43 18.03 6.39
CA ASP A 236 -11.91 18.79 7.54
C ASP A 236 -12.95 19.82 7.08
N GLY A 237 -14.08 19.87 7.79
CA GLY A 237 -15.21 20.74 7.44
C GLY A 237 -16.03 20.32 6.20
N GLY A 238 -15.77 19.18 5.57
CA GLY A 238 -16.62 18.58 4.52
C GLY A 238 -16.67 19.36 3.21
N SER A 239 -15.68 20.20 2.91
CA SER A 239 -15.64 21.03 1.70
C SER A 239 -14.73 20.46 0.62
N MET A 240 -15.02 20.74 -0.66
CA MET A 240 -14.17 20.41 -1.80
C MET A 240 -13.00 21.39 -1.88
N PRO A 241 -11.73 20.94 -1.73
CA PRO A 241 -10.56 21.82 -1.83
C PRO A 241 -10.41 22.38 -3.25
N LYS A 242 -10.01 23.64 -3.36
CA LYS A 242 -9.85 24.32 -4.66
C LYS A 242 -8.45 24.87 -4.88
N ASP A 243 -7.75 25.17 -3.81
CA ASP A 243 -6.39 25.76 -3.87
C ASP A 243 -5.36 24.68 -3.56
N PRO A 244 -4.55 24.27 -4.55
CA PRO A 244 -3.50 23.27 -4.34
C PRO A 244 -2.36 23.74 -3.44
N LEU A 245 -2.31 25.02 -3.09
CA LEU A 245 -1.32 25.56 -2.15
C LEU A 245 -1.85 25.65 -0.70
N SER A 246 -3.13 25.34 -0.48
CA SER A 246 -3.70 25.29 0.87
C SER A 246 -3.31 23.98 1.58
N SER A 247 -2.83 24.09 2.84
CA SER A 247 -2.57 22.91 3.67
C SER A 247 -3.82 22.07 3.94
N SER A 248 -5.00 22.72 4.04
CA SER A 248 -6.29 22.03 4.21
C SER A 248 -6.73 21.20 2.98
N ALA A 249 -5.99 21.27 1.86
CA ALA A 249 -6.25 20.43 0.70
C ALA A 249 -5.57 19.05 0.80
N THR A 250 -4.73 18.81 1.79
CA THR A 250 -3.91 17.60 1.90
C THR A 250 -4.41 16.72 3.02
N ILE A 251 -4.51 15.42 2.74
CA ILE A 251 -4.75 14.37 3.74
C ILE A 251 -3.54 13.44 3.80
N GLY A 252 -3.30 12.85 4.97
CA GLY A 252 -2.38 11.73 5.16
C GLY A 252 -3.15 10.41 5.16
N VAL A 253 -2.61 9.38 4.52
CA VAL A 253 -3.24 8.06 4.41
C VAL A 253 -2.23 6.97 4.75
N TRP A 254 -2.64 6.02 5.57
CA TRP A 254 -1.90 4.77 5.81
C TRP A 254 -2.87 3.62 6.05
N SER A 255 -2.36 2.42 6.08
CA SER A 255 -3.15 1.25 6.45
C SER A 255 -2.40 0.36 7.45
N ALA A 256 -3.16 -0.50 8.12
CA ALA A 256 -2.60 -1.45 9.07
C ALA A 256 -3.46 -2.71 9.17
N ALA A 257 -2.83 -3.77 9.69
CA ALA A 257 -3.52 -4.96 10.17
C ALA A 257 -3.26 -5.13 11.67
N SER A 258 -4.28 -5.60 12.38
CA SER A 258 -4.21 -5.84 13.82
C SER A 258 -4.72 -7.24 14.16
N ARG A 259 -4.13 -7.83 15.21
CA ARG A 259 -4.57 -9.10 15.80
C ARG A 259 -5.00 -8.90 17.25
N ARG A 260 -5.84 -9.78 17.77
CA ARG A 260 -6.11 -9.82 19.20
C ARG A 260 -4.84 -10.16 19.95
N LYS A 261 -4.65 -9.51 21.11
CA LYS A 261 -3.41 -9.61 21.91
C LYS A 261 -3.09 -11.04 22.36
N VAL A 262 -4.10 -11.89 22.54
CA VAL A 262 -3.96 -13.26 22.96
C VAL A 262 -4.73 -14.18 22.03
N ARG A 263 -4.07 -15.21 21.52
CA ARG A 263 -4.67 -16.36 20.84
C ARG A 263 -4.37 -17.63 21.67
N MET A 264 -5.38 -18.38 22.00
CA MET A 264 -5.24 -19.70 22.62
C MET A 264 -5.62 -20.75 21.59
N ILE A 265 -4.69 -21.64 21.30
CA ILE A 265 -4.90 -22.80 20.43
C ILE A 265 -5.48 -23.90 21.29
N ASN A 266 -6.63 -24.40 20.90
CA ASN A 266 -7.30 -25.50 21.58
C ASN A 266 -6.91 -26.83 20.94
N ASP A 267 -6.84 -27.90 21.76
CA ASP A 267 -6.40 -29.25 21.33
C ASP A 267 -7.54 -30.11 20.80
N ASP A 268 -8.76 -29.64 20.85
CA ASP A 268 -9.98 -30.34 20.42
C ASP A 268 -10.67 -29.60 19.25
N ALA A 269 -11.85 -30.04 18.88
CA ALA A 269 -12.64 -29.48 17.78
C ALA A 269 -13.19 -28.07 18.07
N ASP A 270 -12.94 -27.51 19.26
CA ASP A 270 -13.37 -26.16 19.59
C ASP A 270 -12.50 -25.12 18.86
N PRO A 271 -13.11 -24.07 18.31
CA PRO A 271 -12.34 -23.00 17.68
C PRO A 271 -11.34 -22.36 18.63
N ASP A 272 -10.20 -21.97 18.11
CA ASP A 272 -9.23 -21.15 18.84
C ASP A 272 -9.92 -19.93 19.45
N SER A 273 -9.61 -19.64 20.71
CA SER A 273 -10.15 -18.44 21.36
C SER A 273 -9.19 -17.28 21.27
N GLN A 274 -9.75 -16.10 20.98
CA GLN A 274 -8.99 -14.87 20.84
C GLN A 274 -9.57 -13.81 21.75
N THR A 275 -8.70 -13.12 22.51
CA THR A 275 -9.13 -12.15 23.51
C THR A 275 -8.13 -10.98 23.67
N GLY A 276 -8.55 -9.97 24.40
CA GLY A 276 -7.79 -8.75 24.64
C GLY A 276 -8.00 -7.70 23.55
N PRO A 277 -7.35 -6.54 23.66
CA PRO A 277 -7.45 -5.46 22.66
C PRO A 277 -6.86 -5.90 21.31
N TRP A 278 -7.27 -5.22 20.25
CA TRP A 278 -6.58 -5.26 18.98
C TRP A 278 -5.20 -4.64 19.11
N THR A 279 -4.20 -5.27 18.54
CA THR A 279 -2.80 -4.81 18.55
C THR A 279 -2.30 -4.80 17.12
N GLN A 280 -1.82 -3.66 16.67
CA GLN A 280 -1.26 -3.50 15.33
C GLN A 280 -0.02 -4.38 15.16
N VAL A 281 0.04 -5.14 14.07
CA VAL A 281 1.13 -6.07 13.74
C VAL A 281 1.79 -5.77 12.39
N SER A 282 1.11 -4.97 11.55
CA SER A 282 1.63 -4.51 10.26
C SER A 282 1.10 -3.12 9.96
N ARG A 283 1.92 -2.28 9.33
CA ARG A 283 1.57 -0.92 8.93
C ARG A 283 2.32 -0.53 7.66
N LEU A 284 1.65 0.25 6.81
CA LEU A 284 2.28 0.86 5.65
C LEU A 284 1.70 2.26 5.41
N GLY A 285 2.57 3.25 5.22
CA GLY A 285 2.30 4.58 4.70
C GLY A 285 2.97 4.75 3.34
N ASN A 286 4.14 5.39 3.29
CA ASN A 286 4.91 5.48 2.05
C ASN A 286 5.51 4.11 1.65
N PRO A 287 5.61 3.84 0.35
CA PRO A 287 6.29 2.64 -0.13
C PRO A 287 7.76 2.64 0.31
N LEU A 288 8.34 1.43 0.46
CA LEU A 288 9.76 1.18 0.75
C LEU A 288 10.27 1.71 2.10
N PHE A 289 9.44 2.35 2.92
CA PHE A 289 9.88 2.94 4.20
C PHE A 289 10.41 1.86 5.15
N ASN A 290 9.62 0.82 5.43
CA ASN A 290 10.01 -0.24 6.34
C ASN A 290 11.14 -1.13 5.76
N GLU A 291 11.21 -1.25 4.43
CA GLU A 291 12.15 -2.12 3.73
C GLU A 291 13.57 -1.57 3.72
N VAL A 292 13.73 -0.29 3.34
CA VAL A 292 15.06 0.29 3.07
C VAL A 292 15.46 1.45 3.99
N ILE A 293 14.53 2.01 4.76
CA ILE A 293 14.81 3.09 5.72
C ILE A 293 14.95 2.54 7.14
N VAL A 294 14.00 1.69 7.58
CA VAL A 294 13.98 1.17 8.96
C VAL A 294 15.00 0.03 9.09
N PRO A 295 15.93 0.10 10.07
CA PRO A 295 16.89 -0.98 10.30
C PRO A 295 16.20 -2.28 10.70
N LEU A 296 16.78 -3.44 10.32
CA LEU A 296 16.22 -4.77 10.54
C LEU A 296 15.76 -5.01 11.99
N GLY A 297 16.53 -4.61 12.99
CA GLY A 297 16.18 -4.76 14.41
C GLY A 297 15.11 -3.79 14.92
N LYS A 298 14.54 -2.92 14.06
CA LYS A 298 13.49 -1.96 14.40
C LYS A 298 12.21 -2.16 13.60
N LYS A 299 12.20 -3.03 12.60
CA LYS A 299 11.08 -3.23 11.67
C LYS A 299 9.78 -3.66 12.38
N ASP A 300 9.84 -4.61 13.30
CA ASP A 300 8.67 -5.03 14.07
C ASP A 300 8.17 -3.94 15.04
N THR A 301 9.11 -3.15 15.61
CA THR A 301 8.73 -1.98 16.43
C THR A 301 8.00 -0.95 15.59
N TRP A 302 8.48 -0.70 14.36
CA TRP A 302 7.82 0.22 13.44
C TRP A 302 6.42 -0.28 13.03
N ASN A 303 6.29 -1.55 12.69
CA ASN A 303 5.00 -2.18 12.35
C ASN A 303 3.96 -2.07 13.48
N SER A 304 4.40 -2.09 14.74
CA SER A 304 3.53 -1.97 15.92
C SER A 304 3.33 -0.53 16.43
N SER A 305 4.01 0.46 15.84
CA SER A 305 3.89 1.88 16.21
C SER A 305 2.89 2.63 15.31
N TYR A 306 2.44 3.81 15.77
CA TYR A 306 1.55 4.70 15.02
C TYR A 306 2.34 5.86 14.40
N PRO A 307 1.86 6.47 13.28
CA PRO A 307 2.57 7.53 12.58
C PRO A 307 2.97 8.71 13.46
N VAL A 308 2.17 9.09 14.43
CA VAL A 308 2.49 10.17 15.40
C VAL A 308 3.81 9.95 16.17
N GLY A 309 4.29 8.71 16.26
CA GLY A 309 5.56 8.32 16.90
C GLY A 309 6.78 8.28 15.97
N ASP A 310 6.62 8.52 14.67
CA ASP A 310 7.65 8.28 13.65
C ASP A 310 8.84 9.24 13.71
N ALA A 311 8.73 10.34 14.44
CA ALA A 311 9.88 11.18 14.76
C ALA A 311 11.04 10.39 15.42
N SER A 312 10.75 9.26 16.07
CA SER A 312 11.77 8.34 16.61
C SER A 312 12.60 7.61 15.54
N PHE A 313 12.13 7.58 14.30
CA PHE A 313 12.79 6.99 13.14
C PHE A 313 13.41 8.06 12.20
N ALA A 314 13.19 9.35 12.45
CA ALA A 314 13.61 10.43 11.56
C ALA A 314 15.11 10.38 11.20
N GLN A 315 15.97 9.99 12.15
CA GLN A 315 17.41 9.85 11.90
C GLN A 315 17.75 8.90 10.74
N TYR A 316 16.93 7.87 10.49
CA TYR A 316 17.14 6.91 9.41
C TYR A 316 16.70 7.49 8.06
N VAL A 317 15.74 8.41 8.06
CA VAL A 317 15.33 9.19 6.88
C VAL A 317 16.36 10.30 6.58
N GLU A 318 16.82 11.00 7.61
CA GLU A 318 17.82 12.07 7.50
C GLU A 318 19.20 11.55 7.02
N HIS A 319 19.54 10.31 7.38
CA HIS A 319 20.83 9.68 7.06
C HIS A 319 20.62 8.24 6.59
N PRO A 320 19.92 8.01 5.46
CA PRO A 320 19.58 6.65 5.03
C PRO A 320 20.82 5.82 4.72
N GLU A 321 20.80 4.57 5.15
CA GLU A 321 21.92 3.65 4.96
C GLU A 321 22.20 3.40 3.48
N LEU A 322 21.16 3.23 2.67
CA LEU A 322 21.28 3.02 1.22
C LEU A 322 22.04 4.16 0.53
N ALA A 323 21.86 5.43 0.95
CA ALA A 323 22.62 6.55 0.40
C ALA A 323 24.14 6.45 0.69
N LYS A 324 24.53 5.78 1.78
CA LYS A 324 25.93 5.52 2.11
C LYS A 324 26.47 4.32 1.36
N LEU A 325 25.62 3.34 1.08
CA LEU A 325 25.98 2.10 0.38
C LEU A 325 26.12 2.32 -1.13
N LEU A 326 25.28 3.13 -1.77
CA LEU A 326 25.34 3.37 -3.21
C LEU A 326 26.74 3.75 -3.74
N PRO A 327 27.52 4.69 -3.13
CA PRO A 327 28.88 4.99 -3.57
C PRO A 327 29.86 3.83 -3.36
N VAL A 328 29.61 2.92 -2.44
CA VAL A 328 30.43 1.74 -2.18
C VAL A 328 30.14 0.64 -3.19
N LEU A 329 28.86 0.39 -3.44
CA LEU A 329 28.39 -0.65 -4.36
C LEU A 329 28.64 -0.27 -5.84
N TYR A 330 28.64 1.03 -6.15
CA TYR A 330 28.88 1.58 -7.49
C TYR A 330 30.08 2.53 -7.48
N PRO A 331 31.32 2.01 -7.39
CA PRO A 331 32.54 2.82 -7.21
C PRO A 331 32.72 3.87 -8.31
N GLY A 332 32.89 5.13 -7.91
CA GLY A 332 33.11 6.24 -8.85
C GLY A 332 31.85 6.81 -9.52
N VAL A 333 30.67 6.19 -9.34
CA VAL A 333 29.42 6.64 -9.94
C VAL A 333 28.80 7.79 -9.16
N PHE A 334 28.92 7.79 -7.81
CA PHE A 334 28.29 8.76 -6.92
C PHE A 334 29.27 9.58 -6.06
N PRO A 335 30.24 10.31 -6.65
CA PRO A 335 31.27 11.03 -5.88
C PRO A 335 30.73 12.21 -5.05
N ASN A 336 29.62 12.84 -5.45
CA ASN A 336 29.00 13.92 -4.70
C ASN A 336 28.12 13.37 -3.56
N LEU A 337 27.38 12.29 -3.80
CA LEU A 337 26.63 11.57 -2.75
C LEU A 337 27.56 11.06 -1.67
N ALA A 338 28.73 10.50 -2.02
CA ALA A 338 29.73 10.03 -1.07
C ALA A 338 30.23 11.10 -0.08
N LYS A 339 30.16 12.39 -0.48
CA LYS A 339 30.55 13.56 0.33
C LYS A 339 29.37 14.19 1.06
N LEU A 340 28.15 13.74 0.82
CA LEU A 340 26.95 14.32 1.39
C LEU A 340 26.76 13.82 2.83
N THR A 341 27.08 14.65 3.81
CA THR A 341 26.94 14.35 5.24
C THR A 341 25.80 15.09 5.91
N ARG A 342 25.15 16.04 5.20
CA ARG A 342 24.03 16.82 5.70
C ARG A 342 22.76 15.97 5.78
N ALA A 343 21.90 16.31 6.76
CA ALA A 343 20.60 15.67 6.89
C ALA A 343 19.76 15.86 5.60
N ARG A 344 19.09 14.81 5.20
CA ARG A 344 18.31 14.71 3.95
C ARG A 344 16.92 15.32 4.12
N ALA A 345 16.87 16.66 4.14
CA ALA A 345 15.62 17.42 4.26
C ALA A 345 14.62 17.13 3.12
N ASP A 346 15.10 16.72 1.95
CA ASP A 346 14.28 16.27 0.83
C ASP A 346 13.56 14.97 1.14
N LEU A 347 14.23 13.97 1.73
CA LEU A 347 13.61 12.71 2.12
C LEU A 347 12.65 12.90 3.31
N VAL A 348 12.98 13.77 4.25
CA VAL A 348 12.04 14.15 5.32
C VAL A 348 10.76 14.75 4.72
N ALA A 349 10.89 15.61 3.71
CA ALA A 349 9.74 16.18 3.02
C ALA A 349 8.95 15.14 2.21
N ILE A 350 9.61 14.19 1.57
CA ILE A 350 8.93 13.14 0.79
C ILE A 350 8.21 12.15 1.71
N LEU A 351 8.88 11.68 2.76
CA LEU A 351 8.45 10.52 3.54
C LEU A 351 7.74 10.89 4.87
N LEU A 352 8.02 12.05 5.48
CA LEU A 352 7.57 12.33 6.84
C LEU A 352 6.67 13.56 7.00
N THR A 353 6.84 14.61 6.19
CA THR A 353 6.12 15.90 6.41
C THR A 353 5.31 16.39 5.23
N GLY A 354 5.55 15.87 4.06
CA GLY A 354 5.08 16.43 2.79
C GLY A 354 5.99 17.55 2.27
N LEU A 355 5.87 17.85 0.99
CA LEU A 355 6.61 18.89 0.28
C LEU A 355 6.01 20.26 0.58
N PRO A 356 6.75 21.19 1.21
CA PRO A 356 6.23 22.53 1.51
C PRO A 356 6.07 23.38 0.24
N PRO A 357 5.24 24.44 0.30
CA PRO A 357 5.11 25.41 -0.80
C PRO A 357 6.47 25.98 -1.20
N GLY A 358 6.70 26.17 -2.51
CA GLY A 358 7.91 26.77 -3.05
C GLY A 358 9.03 25.78 -3.39
N VAL A 359 8.97 24.51 -2.99
CA VAL A 359 9.90 23.46 -3.44
C VAL A 359 9.60 23.08 -4.89
N VAL A 360 8.32 22.87 -5.20
CA VAL A 360 7.81 22.60 -6.54
C VAL A 360 6.79 23.68 -6.92
N PRO A 361 6.96 24.38 -8.05
CA PRO A 361 6.03 25.43 -8.46
C PRO A 361 4.60 24.93 -8.60
N GLY A 362 3.64 25.61 -7.96
CA GLY A 362 2.22 25.30 -8.04
C GLY A 362 1.78 24.04 -7.30
N PHE A 363 2.65 23.44 -6.49
CA PHE A 363 2.38 22.21 -5.75
C PHE A 363 2.85 22.30 -4.29
N GLN A 364 2.09 21.70 -3.42
CA GLN A 364 2.47 21.32 -2.07
C GLN A 364 1.61 20.12 -1.61
N ASN A 365 2.12 19.30 -0.69
CA ASN A 365 1.36 18.31 0.08
C ASN A 365 1.84 18.27 1.55
N TYR A 366 2.30 19.42 2.03
CA TYR A 366 2.80 19.60 3.40
C TYR A 366 1.63 19.63 4.39
N THR A 367 1.64 18.74 5.37
CA THR A 367 0.61 18.65 6.42
C THR A 367 1.02 19.26 7.75
N GLY A 368 2.27 19.70 7.90
CA GLY A 368 2.74 20.29 9.15
C GLY A 368 4.11 19.78 9.58
N LYS A 369 4.48 20.08 10.82
CA LYS A 369 5.81 19.72 11.37
C LYS A 369 5.84 18.34 12.00
N VAL A 370 4.71 17.67 12.16
CA VAL A 370 4.65 16.32 12.70
C VAL A 370 5.27 15.38 11.68
N GLN A 371 6.28 14.65 12.12
CA GLN A 371 6.98 13.66 11.29
C GLN A 371 6.24 12.34 11.42
N ALA A 372 5.48 11.99 10.38
CA ALA A 372 4.63 10.83 10.33
C ALA A 372 4.71 10.19 8.95
N ASP A 373 4.99 8.90 8.87
CA ASP A 373 4.99 8.15 7.61
C ASP A 373 3.55 7.90 7.15
N GLN A 374 3.16 8.64 6.12
CA GLN A 374 1.82 8.63 5.51
C GLN A 374 1.93 8.98 4.03
N LEU A 375 1.12 8.39 3.17
CA LEU A 375 0.90 8.91 1.83
C LEU A 375 0.13 10.23 1.91
N ARG A 376 0.77 11.33 1.52
CA ARG A 376 0.15 12.65 1.53
C ARG A 376 -0.46 12.97 0.19
N LEU A 377 -1.78 13.10 0.15
CA LEU A 377 -2.55 13.36 -1.06
C LEU A 377 -3.19 14.75 -1.02
N ASN A 378 -2.78 15.61 -1.94
CA ASN A 378 -3.41 16.91 -2.18
C ASN A 378 -4.64 16.74 -3.06
N LEU A 379 -5.80 16.92 -2.45
CA LEU A 379 -7.12 16.68 -3.06
C LEU A 379 -7.55 17.75 -4.07
N ALA A 380 -6.85 18.90 -4.10
CA ALA A 380 -7.09 19.95 -5.11
C ALA A 380 -6.36 19.68 -6.43
N ILE A 381 -5.47 18.69 -6.48
CA ILE A 381 -4.78 18.28 -7.71
C ILE A 381 -5.67 17.28 -8.46
N THR A 382 -6.08 17.65 -9.65
CA THR A 382 -6.92 16.79 -10.49
C THR A 382 -6.09 15.70 -11.18
N PRO A 383 -6.68 14.51 -11.46
CA PRO A 383 -6.00 13.45 -12.19
C PRO A 383 -5.52 13.92 -13.58
N THR A 384 -4.33 13.50 -13.95
CA THR A 384 -3.78 13.75 -15.31
C THR A 384 -4.51 12.89 -16.33
N LYS A 385 -5.20 13.53 -17.27
CA LYS A 385 -6.07 12.86 -18.25
C LYS A 385 -5.33 12.22 -19.43
N SER A 386 -4.16 12.75 -19.77
CA SER A 386 -3.42 12.32 -20.96
C SER A 386 -1.97 12.05 -20.59
N ASN A 387 -1.46 10.89 -20.98
CA ASN A 387 -0.07 10.48 -20.76
C ASN A 387 0.43 10.73 -19.32
N PRO A 388 -0.21 10.18 -18.29
CA PRO A 388 0.28 10.31 -16.94
C PRO A 388 1.70 9.72 -16.83
N SER A 389 2.59 10.45 -16.15
CA SER A 389 3.95 9.97 -15.96
C SER A 389 4.04 8.96 -14.81
N ARG A 390 4.56 7.77 -15.07
CA ARG A 390 4.83 6.79 -14.01
C ARG A 390 5.84 7.30 -12.96
N PHE A 391 6.66 8.27 -13.32
CA PHE A 391 7.60 8.91 -12.40
C PHE A 391 6.95 10.03 -11.57
N GLY A 392 5.64 10.13 -11.56
CA GLY A 392 4.90 11.10 -10.77
C GLY A 392 5.45 12.50 -10.88
N LEU A 393 5.65 13.16 -9.75
CA LEU A 393 6.14 14.53 -9.67
C LEU A 393 7.54 14.70 -10.30
N LEU A 394 8.41 13.70 -10.21
CA LEU A 394 9.73 13.74 -10.88
C LEU A 394 9.60 13.73 -12.42
N GLY A 395 8.51 13.19 -12.94
CA GLY A 395 8.17 13.20 -14.36
C GLY A 395 7.30 14.38 -14.77
N GLY A 396 7.10 15.38 -13.90
CA GLY A 396 6.28 16.56 -14.15
C GLY A 396 4.77 16.33 -13.98
N ASP A 397 4.35 15.22 -13.39
CA ASP A 397 2.95 14.87 -13.14
C ASP A 397 2.61 15.02 -11.66
N ALA A 398 1.96 16.14 -11.31
CA ALA A 398 1.62 16.46 -9.93
C ALA A 398 0.53 15.55 -9.33
N ALA A 399 -0.16 14.74 -10.13
CA ALA A 399 -1.15 13.79 -9.65
C ALA A 399 -0.54 12.42 -9.24
N GLY A 400 0.78 12.22 -9.39
CA GLY A 400 1.48 11.01 -9.00
C GLY A 400 2.44 11.21 -7.84
N PHE A 401 3.03 10.10 -7.35
CA PHE A 401 3.91 10.07 -6.19
C PHE A 401 5.01 11.17 -6.21
N PRO A 402 5.25 11.88 -5.07
CA PRO A 402 4.72 11.68 -3.73
C PRO A 402 3.40 12.41 -3.42
N ASN A 403 2.60 12.76 -4.42
CA ASN A 403 1.24 13.22 -4.21
C ASN A 403 0.28 12.02 -4.15
N GLY A 404 0.19 11.39 -2.99
CA GLY A 404 -0.37 10.06 -2.86
C GLY A 404 0.45 9.03 -3.68
N ARG A 405 -0.18 7.96 -4.11
CA ARG A 405 0.41 6.91 -4.96
C ARG A 405 -0.68 6.29 -5.83
N ARG A 406 -0.49 6.33 -7.15
CA ARG A 406 -1.34 5.61 -8.11
C ARG A 406 -0.83 4.18 -8.30
N VAL A 407 -1.68 3.30 -8.79
CA VAL A 407 -1.37 1.87 -8.96
C VAL A 407 -0.18 1.59 -9.90
N PHE A 408 0.14 2.50 -10.82
CA PHE A 408 1.21 2.35 -11.81
C PHE A 408 2.44 3.24 -11.54
N ASP A 409 2.47 4.00 -10.45
CA ASP A 409 3.62 4.86 -10.12
C ASP A 409 4.86 4.01 -9.84
N ASP A 410 5.97 4.35 -10.51
CA ASP A 410 7.28 3.68 -10.39
C ASP A 410 8.01 4.16 -9.14
N VAL A 411 7.48 3.75 -7.98
CA VAL A 411 7.98 4.22 -6.68
C VAL A 411 9.41 3.76 -6.41
N VAL A 412 9.82 2.59 -6.92
CA VAL A 412 11.19 2.09 -6.78
C VAL A 412 12.17 3.04 -7.46
N SER A 413 11.96 3.36 -8.74
CA SER A 413 12.84 4.29 -9.46
C SER A 413 12.78 5.71 -8.89
N ILE A 414 11.61 6.19 -8.45
CA ILE A 414 11.46 7.52 -7.84
C ILE A 414 12.29 7.61 -6.55
N GLU A 415 12.14 6.64 -5.65
CA GLU A 415 12.82 6.66 -4.36
C GLU A 415 14.31 6.35 -4.46
N LEU A 416 14.73 5.47 -5.38
CA LEU A 416 16.14 5.28 -5.70
C LEU A 416 16.82 6.59 -6.11
N ARG A 417 16.18 7.37 -7.01
CA ARG A 417 16.67 8.68 -7.43
C ARG A 417 16.73 9.67 -6.27
N ALA A 418 15.69 9.68 -5.43
CA ALA A 418 15.66 10.53 -4.25
C ALA A 418 16.80 10.17 -3.30
N VAL A 419 16.94 8.89 -2.90
CA VAL A 419 18.03 8.41 -2.01
C VAL A 419 19.41 8.71 -2.59
N ALA A 420 19.60 8.58 -3.92
CA ALA A 420 20.83 8.91 -4.61
C ALA A 420 21.13 10.43 -4.66
N GLY A 421 20.28 11.28 -4.06
CA GLY A 421 20.51 12.71 -3.91
C GLY A 421 19.95 13.58 -5.05
N PHE A 422 19.21 13.03 -6.00
CA PHE A 422 18.64 13.80 -7.11
C PHE A 422 17.72 14.91 -6.62
N THR A 423 16.87 14.62 -5.64
CA THR A 423 15.89 15.58 -5.08
C THR A 423 16.51 16.56 -4.08
N PHE A 424 17.68 16.27 -3.52
CA PHE A 424 18.29 17.13 -2.51
C PHE A 424 18.62 18.55 -3.04
N ALA A 425 18.93 18.69 -4.34
CA ALA A 425 19.13 19.99 -4.99
C ALA A 425 17.86 20.86 -5.03
N LEU A 426 16.68 20.31 -4.80
CA LEU A 426 15.42 21.07 -4.71
C LEU A 426 15.35 21.88 -3.41
N VAL A 427 15.88 21.34 -2.33
CA VAL A 427 15.88 21.94 -0.98
C VAL A 427 17.21 22.62 -0.63
N ASP A 428 18.32 22.19 -1.25
CA ASP A 428 19.65 22.78 -1.07
C ASP A 428 20.30 23.11 -2.42
N LYS A 429 20.24 24.36 -2.81
CA LYS A 429 20.77 24.85 -4.11
C LYS A 429 22.30 24.81 -4.23
N THR A 430 23.02 24.54 -3.14
CA THR A 430 24.49 24.38 -3.16
C THR A 430 24.94 22.97 -3.52
N TYR A 431 24.04 21.99 -3.41
CA TYR A 431 24.30 20.61 -3.78
C TYR A 431 24.12 20.40 -5.28
N LYS A 432 25.01 19.61 -5.87
CA LYS A 432 24.91 19.18 -7.26
C LYS A 432 24.78 17.66 -7.27
N PRO A 433 23.64 17.12 -7.75
CA PRO A 433 23.49 15.68 -7.89
C PRO A 433 24.55 15.07 -8.83
N ASP A 434 24.92 13.85 -8.59
CA ASP A 434 25.71 13.07 -9.54
C ASP A 434 24.91 12.80 -10.80
N GLY A 435 25.57 12.73 -11.97
CA GLY A 435 24.88 12.55 -13.24
C GLY A 435 24.04 11.27 -13.32
N ALA A 436 24.43 10.23 -12.62
CA ALA A 436 23.70 8.97 -12.54
C ALA A 436 22.44 9.05 -11.66
N ALA A 437 22.38 9.94 -10.67
CA ALA A 437 21.30 9.97 -9.68
C ALA A 437 19.90 10.12 -10.30
N GLY A 438 19.77 10.95 -11.35
CA GLY A 438 18.50 11.14 -12.06
C GLY A 438 18.15 10.05 -13.08
N ALA A 439 19.08 9.11 -13.34
CA ALA A 439 18.90 8.04 -14.31
C ALA A 439 18.65 6.68 -13.66
N LEU A 440 18.77 6.56 -12.33
CA LEU A 440 18.59 5.30 -11.63
C LEU A 440 17.20 4.70 -11.88
N THR A 441 17.21 3.39 -12.11
CA THR A 441 16.01 2.56 -12.30
C THR A 441 16.39 1.10 -12.12
N GLU A 442 15.45 0.28 -11.73
CA GLU A 442 15.57 -1.17 -11.76
C GLU A 442 15.34 -1.79 -13.14
N GLY A 443 15.00 -0.95 -14.15
CA GLY A 443 14.83 -1.38 -15.54
C GLY A 443 13.46 -1.93 -15.88
N LEU A 444 12.45 -1.72 -15.03
CA LEU A 444 11.10 -2.20 -15.26
C LEU A 444 10.16 -1.11 -15.80
N VAL A 445 9.15 -1.58 -16.51
CA VAL A 445 8.00 -0.78 -16.96
C VAL A 445 6.74 -1.54 -16.58
N PRO A 446 5.73 -0.88 -15.98
CA PRO A 446 4.51 -1.55 -15.60
C PRO A 446 3.80 -2.16 -16.81
N ALA A 447 3.37 -3.40 -16.69
CA ALA A 447 2.57 -4.05 -17.71
C ALA A 447 1.13 -3.52 -17.67
N ALA A 448 0.62 -3.00 -18.79
CA ALA A 448 -0.70 -2.36 -18.85
C ALA A 448 -1.86 -3.27 -18.43
N ASN A 449 -1.74 -4.58 -18.60
CA ASN A 449 -2.75 -5.57 -18.23
C ASN A 449 -2.89 -5.81 -16.72
N ARG A 450 -2.05 -5.19 -15.87
CA ARG A 450 -2.19 -5.22 -14.41
C ARG A 450 -3.20 -4.21 -13.86
N TYR A 451 -3.63 -3.28 -14.68
CA TYR A 451 -4.46 -2.16 -14.27
C TYR A 451 -5.72 -2.05 -15.10
N GLN A 452 -6.71 -1.37 -14.56
CA GLN A 452 -7.93 -0.99 -15.27
C GLN A 452 -8.22 0.50 -15.04
N GLU A 453 -9.00 1.10 -15.95
CA GLU A 453 -9.25 2.55 -15.95
C GLU A 453 -10.28 3.00 -14.91
N THR A 454 -11.00 2.06 -14.34
CA THR A 454 -12.09 2.32 -13.38
C THR A 454 -11.89 1.55 -12.09
N PHE A 455 -12.59 1.95 -11.04
CA PHE A 455 -12.58 1.27 -9.75
C PHE A 455 -12.84 -0.24 -9.89
N PRO A 456 -12.04 -1.11 -9.22
CA PRO A 456 -11.01 -0.85 -8.21
C PRO A 456 -9.58 -0.67 -8.74
N TYR A 457 -9.36 -0.35 -9.99
CA TYR A 457 -8.12 0.00 -10.70
C TYR A 457 -7.06 -1.10 -10.83
N LEU A 458 -7.00 -2.06 -9.94
CA LEU A 458 -6.18 -3.27 -10.12
C LEU A 458 -6.95 -4.26 -10.98
N ALA A 459 -6.27 -4.89 -11.93
CA ALA A 459 -6.87 -5.85 -12.85
C ALA A 459 -7.42 -7.10 -12.13
N PRO A 460 -8.33 -7.84 -12.74
CA PRO A 460 -8.72 -9.17 -12.26
C PRO A 460 -7.49 -10.05 -12.01
N PRO A 461 -7.54 -10.92 -11.00
CA PRO A 461 -6.42 -11.79 -10.69
C PRO A 461 -6.16 -12.80 -11.81
N LEU A 462 -4.91 -13.19 -11.93
CA LEU A 462 -4.50 -14.31 -12.77
C LEU A 462 -5.12 -15.62 -12.24
N ASP A 463 -5.49 -16.51 -13.12
CA ASP A 463 -6.05 -17.80 -12.70
C ASP A 463 -4.96 -18.85 -12.45
N GLY A 464 -5.28 -19.82 -11.59
CA GLY A 464 -4.35 -20.87 -11.22
C GLY A 464 -4.12 -21.95 -12.26
N PHE A 465 -4.95 -22.00 -13.33
CA PHE A 465 -4.86 -23.04 -14.35
C PHE A 465 -3.93 -22.67 -15.52
N ASP A 466 -4.04 -21.43 -16.01
CA ASP A 466 -3.29 -20.96 -17.18
C ASP A 466 -2.00 -20.22 -16.83
N THR A 467 -1.86 -19.75 -15.57
CA THR A 467 -0.66 -19.03 -15.12
C THR A 467 0.47 -20.01 -14.87
N PRO A 468 1.63 -19.87 -15.52
CA PRO A 468 2.79 -20.69 -15.20
C PRO A 468 3.30 -20.37 -13.79
N SER A 469 3.81 -21.39 -13.09
CA SER A 469 4.55 -21.18 -11.84
C SER A 469 5.75 -20.27 -12.07
N SER A 470 5.97 -19.33 -11.18
CA SER A 470 7.11 -18.39 -11.18
C SER A 470 8.45 -19.09 -10.93
#